data_4c61540bd29118f31d0e34cc5a27fb51
#
_entry.id   4c61540bd29118f31d0e34cc5a27fb51
#
_cell.length_a   1.000
_cell.length_b   1.000
_cell.length_c   1.000
_cell.angle_alpha   90.00
_cell.angle_beta   90.00
_cell.angle_gamma   90.00
#
_symmetry.space_group_name_H-M   'P 1'
#
loop_
_entity.id
_entity.type
_entity.pdbx_description
1 polymer ?
#
loop_
_entity_poly.entity_id
_entity_poly.type
_entity_poly.pdbx_seq_one_letter_code
_entity_poly.pdbx_strand_id
1 'polypeptide(L)'
;MKLLWTTLAAGLFLALCTLHGASGAAASLVASIGLTHSPSHPAIVFVEAPTVTSTSLTQRFPQGSRLMRLRPGNAPASVLPLTPIFFAAADPQVSLDGSRILFSGQRTKGDAWQVWEMAVDGSGLCQITHCAGDCLEPKYLPQNQIVYTFVSGNGSLRGSAVYVSRMDGTDAHPITFGPGNFQVETVLRSGRILVSAKSLLVPGSAKQSRTLFTLRPDGSGLALLRDDATANKNRSGAIELADGTILFLEAAGDSAGGQLAWVRQGALRASSITKPPSGYASAEQLQDTTLVVARENSARSKHRNFDLYTFDLARKSVGDLLYHNARSSSVQAVPLVPHALPQIYWSILHPTAQTGRILCLDSYISQDVAGGRLAGRIASVRVLTLEQPGNRERIVGDAPVESDGSFYATVPADAPIRFELLGAKGDILHAQRSWIWVRNGEDRGCQGCHDSPALAPANHFPLALRRFDTPTPLGSVLHAQREGQH
;
A
#
# COMPACT_ATOMS: atom_id res chain seq x y z
N MET A 1 -12.95 -49.31 42.06
CA MET A 1 -14.22 -49.77 42.66
C MET A 1 -15.35 -49.09 41.90
N LYS A 2 -16.07 -49.91 41.13
CA LYS A 2 -17.49 -49.86 40.64
C LYS A 2 -17.89 -48.53 39.97
N LEU A 3 -18.00 -48.45 38.64
CA LEU A 3 -19.07 -48.94 37.72
C LEU A 3 -20.48 -48.43 38.14
N LEU A 4 -21.12 -47.68 37.24
CA LEU A 4 -22.39 -48.09 36.62
C LEU A 4 -22.85 -47.12 35.54
N TRP A 5 -23.13 -47.72 34.43
CA TRP A 5 -23.84 -47.27 33.20
C TRP A 5 -25.34 -47.04 33.53
N THR A 6 -25.99 -46.15 32.77
CA THR A 6 -27.36 -46.42 32.25
C THR A 6 -27.63 -45.61 30.97
N THR A 7 -27.91 -46.36 29.94
CA THR A 7 -28.56 -46.06 28.64
C THR A 7 -30.08 -45.98 28.82
N LEU A 8 -30.79 -45.29 27.95
CA LEU A 8 -32.09 -45.61 27.31
C LEU A 8 -32.64 -44.34 26.63
N ALA A 9 -33.07 -44.24 25.44
CA ALA A 9 -33.72 -45.07 24.42
C ALA A 9 -34.78 -44.18 23.75
N ALA A 10 -34.91 -44.38 22.48
CA ALA A 10 -35.75 -43.74 21.47
C ALA A 10 -37.27 -43.71 21.83
N GLY A 11 -37.96 -42.74 21.19
CA GLY A 11 -39.41 -42.70 21.12
C GLY A 11 -39.88 -42.06 19.82
N LEU A 12 -40.09 -42.90 18.83
CA LEU A 12 -40.75 -42.60 17.54
C LEU A 12 -42.28 -42.59 17.79
N PHE A 13 -42.99 -41.52 17.43
CA PHE A 13 -44.45 -41.55 17.34
C PHE A 13 -44.89 -41.19 15.89
N LEU A 14 -45.29 -42.24 15.17
CA LEU A 14 -46.15 -42.19 13.96
C LEU A 14 -47.60 -42.00 14.40
N ALA A 15 -48.30 -41.04 13.84
CA ALA A 15 -49.76 -41.01 13.85
C ALA A 15 -50.29 -40.90 12.43
N LEU A 16 -50.77 -42.00 11.92
CA LEU A 16 -51.67 -42.08 10.75
C LEU A 16 -53.04 -41.55 11.19
N CYS A 17 -53.64 -40.64 10.41
CA CYS A 17 -55.09 -40.49 10.36
C CYS A 17 -55.59 -40.37 8.94
N THR A 18 -56.59 -41.18 8.69
CA THR A 18 -57.24 -41.64 7.46
C THR A 18 -57.99 -40.55 6.72
N LEU A 19 -58.09 -40.75 5.41
CA LEU A 19 -58.92 -40.04 4.41
C LEU A 19 -60.41 -40.05 4.74
N HIS A 20 -61.07 -38.91 4.52
CA HIS A 20 -62.44 -38.84 4.00
C HIS A 20 -62.53 -37.71 2.96
N GLY A 21 -63.03 -38.07 1.78
CA GLY A 21 -63.09 -37.19 0.63
C GLY A 21 -64.24 -36.18 0.69
N ALA A 22 -64.07 -35.06 0.02
CA ALA A 22 -65.14 -34.30 -0.60
C ALA A 22 -64.57 -33.51 -1.79
N SER A 23 -65.17 -33.77 -2.95
CA SER A 23 -64.97 -33.07 -4.20
C SER A 23 -65.36 -31.58 -4.12
N GLY A 24 -64.54 -30.69 -4.71
CA GLY A 24 -64.94 -29.31 -4.90
C GLY A 24 -63.82 -28.38 -5.35
N ALA A 25 -63.88 -27.97 -6.60
CA ALA A 25 -63.28 -26.78 -7.21
C ALA A 25 -61.74 -26.69 -7.25
N ALA A 26 -61.20 -26.94 -8.43
CA ALA A 26 -59.85 -26.52 -8.83
C ALA A 26 -59.73 -24.99 -8.84
N ALA A 27 -59.16 -24.44 -7.78
CA ALA A 27 -58.59 -23.10 -7.81
C ALA A 27 -57.11 -23.27 -8.09
N SER A 28 -56.67 -22.88 -9.29
CA SER A 28 -55.29 -22.79 -9.71
C SER A 28 -54.58 -21.77 -8.83
N LEU A 29 -53.90 -22.22 -7.77
CA LEU A 29 -52.94 -21.42 -7.05
C LEU A 29 -51.65 -21.45 -7.89
N VAL A 30 -51.49 -20.45 -8.76
CA VAL A 30 -50.17 -20.09 -9.29
C VAL A 30 -49.37 -19.57 -8.10
N ALA A 31 -48.64 -20.46 -7.47
CA ALA A 31 -47.57 -20.04 -6.55
C ALA A 31 -46.57 -19.26 -7.37
N SER A 32 -46.63 -17.94 -7.26
CA SER A 32 -45.55 -17.04 -7.66
C SER A 32 -44.35 -17.44 -6.80
N ILE A 33 -43.50 -18.31 -7.35
CA ILE A 33 -42.14 -18.47 -6.85
C ILE A 33 -41.49 -17.12 -7.12
N GLY A 34 -41.56 -16.23 -6.14
CA GLY A 34 -40.73 -15.04 -6.11
C GLY A 34 -39.28 -15.55 -6.10
N LEU A 35 -38.67 -15.58 -7.27
CA LEU A 35 -37.23 -15.63 -7.39
C LEU A 35 -36.73 -14.39 -6.66
N THR A 36 -36.40 -14.51 -5.37
CA THR A 36 -35.57 -13.57 -4.69
C THR A 36 -34.24 -13.59 -5.41
N HIS A 37 -34.06 -12.67 -6.35
CA HIS A 37 -32.75 -12.44 -6.93
C HIS A 37 -31.82 -12.14 -5.76
N SER A 38 -30.93 -13.06 -5.46
CA SER A 38 -29.78 -12.78 -4.59
C SER A 38 -29.11 -11.53 -5.15
N PRO A 39 -28.76 -10.57 -4.30
CA PRO A 39 -28.10 -9.35 -4.76
C PRO A 39 -26.89 -9.73 -5.61
N SER A 40 -26.75 -9.13 -6.78
CA SER A 40 -25.70 -9.46 -7.74
C SER A 40 -24.27 -9.14 -7.23
N HIS A 41 -24.15 -8.40 -6.12
CA HIS A 41 -22.88 -8.03 -5.48
C HIS A 41 -23.10 -7.76 -3.99
N PRO A 42 -22.03 -7.80 -3.15
CA PRO A 42 -22.10 -7.42 -1.74
C PRO A 42 -22.40 -5.93 -1.57
N ALA A 43 -22.75 -5.52 -0.34
CA ALA A 43 -22.79 -4.12 0.01
C ALA A 43 -21.41 -3.48 -0.15
N ILE A 44 -21.39 -2.19 -0.49
CA ILE A 44 -20.17 -1.44 -0.81
C ILE A 44 -20.15 -0.17 0.04
N VAL A 45 -19.00 0.15 0.66
CA VAL A 45 -18.71 1.48 1.17
C VAL A 45 -17.90 2.25 0.12
N PHE A 46 -18.23 3.52 -0.10
CA PHE A 46 -17.52 4.38 -1.06
C PHE A 46 -17.48 5.83 -0.60
N VAL A 47 -16.63 6.62 -1.20
CA VAL A 47 -16.56 8.07 -0.99
C VAL A 47 -17.40 8.78 -2.03
N GLU A 48 -18.36 9.59 -1.57
CA GLU A 48 -19.02 10.59 -2.38
C GLU A 48 -18.41 11.96 -2.10
N ALA A 49 -17.85 12.61 -3.13
CA ALA A 49 -17.15 13.88 -3.00
C ALA A 49 -17.65 14.89 -4.05
N PRO A 50 -17.85 16.18 -3.69
CA PRO A 50 -18.24 17.21 -4.66
C PRO A 50 -17.26 17.30 -5.83
N THR A 51 -15.98 17.16 -5.56
CA THR A 51 -14.91 17.07 -6.56
C THR A 51 -13.80 16.15 -6.04
N VAL A 52 -13.01 15.59 -6.94
CA VAL A 52 -11.79 14.85 -6.60
C VAL A 52 -10.62 15.52 -7.29
N THR A 53 -9.61 15.93 -6.50
CA THR A 53 -8.41 16.57 -7.01
C THR A 53 -7.19 15.68 -6.77
N SER A 54 -6.15 15.80 -7.60
CA SER A 54 -4.91 15.04 -7.49
C SER A 54 -3.74 15.86 -6.97
N THR A 55 -3.93 17.16 -6.78
CA THR A 55 -2.83 18.11 -6.54
C THR A 55 -2.18 17.98 -5.17
N SER A 56 -2.93 17.52 -4.16
CA SER A 56 -2.44 17.35 -2.80
C SER A 56 -3.15 16.20 -2.11
N LEU A 57 -2.41 15.36 -1.40
CA LEU A 57 -2.97 14.25 -0.63
C LEU A 57 -4.02 14.71 0.39
N THR A 58 -3.74 15.79 1.11
CA THR A 58 -4.62 16.35 2.15
C THR A 58 -5.80 17.18 1.62
N GLN A 59 -5.75 17.57 0.34
CA GLN A 59 -6.79 18.38 -0.32
C GLN A 59 -7.57 17.58 -1.38
N ARG A 60 -7.28 16.29 -1.51
CA ARG A 60 -7.90 15.40 -2.49
C ARG A 60 -9.42 15.34 -2.35
N PHE A 61 -9.90 15.40 -1.11
CA PHE A 61 -11.30 15.34 -0.75
C PHE A 61 -11.73 16.62 -0.01
N PRO A 62 -12.48 17.52 -0.67
CA PRO A 62 -12.91 18.79 -0.08
C PRO A 62 -14.07 18.61 0.92
N GLN A 63 -14.49 19.73 1.52
CA GLN A 63 -15.70 19.79 2.35
C GLN A 63 -16.89 19.09 1.69
N GLY A 64 -17.61 18.30 2.47
CA GLY A 64 -18.78 17.56 1.99
C GLY A 64 -18.46 16.18 1.42
N SER A 65 -17.16 15.80 1.33
CA SER A 65 -16.79 14.42 1.03
C SER A 65 -17.23 13.50 2.17
N ARG A 66 -17.91 12.37 1.86
CA ARG A 66 -18.54 11.51 2.85
C ARG A 66 -18.41 10.04 2.48
N LEU A 67 -18.32 9.18 3.48
CA LEU A 67 -18.53 7.75 3.28
C LEU A 67 -20.02 7.47 3.13
N MET A 68 -20.34 6.73 2.08
CA MET A 68 -21.67 6.26 1.75
C MET A 68 -21.68 4.74 1.73
N ARG A 69 -22.78 4.12 2.17
CA ARG A 69 -22.98 2.67 2.02
C ARG A 69 -24.04 2.41 0.96
N LEU A 70 -23.66 1.70 -0.09
CA LEU A 70 -24.55 1.20 -1.13
C LEU A 70 -24.98 -0.22 -0.77
N ARG A 71 -26.28 -0.46 -0.63
CA ARG A 71 -26.83 -1.82 -0.46
C ARG A 71 -27.22 -2.38 -1.82
N PRO A 72 -26.95 -3.67 -2.07
CA PRO A 72 -27.45 -4.33 -3.26
C PRO A 72 -28.98 -4.45 -3.21
N GLY A 73 -29.64 -4.30 -4.34
CA GLY A 73 -31.10 -4.45 -4.43
C GLY A 73 -31.64 -4.05 -5.80
N ASN A 74 -32.85 -4.54 -6.10
CA ASN A 74 -33.46 -4.46 -7.44
C ASN A 74 -34.11 -3.10 -7.79
N ALA A 75 -33.96 -2.04 -7.03
CA ALA A 75 -34.31 -0.63 -7.33
C ALA A 75 -34.96 0.12 -6.13
N PRO A 76 -34.83 1.45 -6.04
CA PRO A 76 -33.61 2.16 -6.30
C PRO A 76 -32.54 1.80 -5.28
N ALA A 77 -31.27 1.78 -5.69
CA ALA A 77 -30.16 1.46 -4.81
C ALA A 77 -30.24 2.27 -3.51
N SER A 78 -30.34 1.57 -2.37
CA SER A 78 -30.41 2.23 -1.06
C SER A 78 -29.01 2.72 -0.68
N VAL A 79 -28.82 4.03 -0.69
CA VAL A 79 -27.57 4.68 -0.28
C VAL A 79 -27.75 5.37 1.05
N LEU A 80 -26.87 5.07 2.00
CA LEU A 80 -26.91 5.64 3.36
C LEU A 80 -25.59 6.39 3.64
N PRO A 81 -25.64 7.67 4.06
CA PRO A 81 -24.46 8.37 4.52
C PRO A 81 -24.01 7.84 5.88
N LEU A 82 -22.73 7.44 5.99
CA LEU A 82 -22.13 6.92 7.21
C LEU A 82 -21.42 8.01 8.04
N THR A 83 -20.95 9.08 7.38
CA THR A 83 -20.19 10.15 8.03
C THR A 83 -20.83 11.54 7.86
N PRO A 84 -22.13 11.73 8.18
CA PRO A 84 -22.83 13.00 7.94
C PRO A 84 -22.33 14.16 8.81
N ILE A 85 -21.65 13.85 9.92
CA ILE A 85 -21.16 14.82 10.91
C ILE A 85 -19.71 15.24 10.69
N PHE A 86 -19.03 14.72 9.64
CA PHE A 86 -17.67 15.09 9.31
C PHE A 86 -17.64 16.28 8.33
N PHE A 87 -16.63 17.12 8.47
CA PHE A 87 -16.32 18.14 7.46
C PHE A 87 -15.93 17.48 6.15
N ALA A 88 -15.05 16.47 6.22
CA ALA A 88 -14.67 15.60 5.12
C ALA A 88 -14.30 14.19 5.65
N ALA A 89 -14.60 13.14 4.88
CA ALA A 89 -14.21 11.77 5.17
C ALA A 89 -13.86 11.03 3.87
N ALA A 90 -12.82 10.17 3.93
CA ALA A 90 -12.26 9.46 2.78
C ALA A 90 -11.49 8.21 3.20
N ASP A 91 -10.88 7.51 2.25
CA ASP A 91 -9.97 6.39 2.40
C ASP A 91 -10.57 5.22 3.21
N PRO A 92 -11.77 4.73 2.89
CA PRO A 92 -12.36 3.62 3.61
C PRO A 92 -11.57 2.34 3.41
N GLN A 93 -11.41 1.59 4.50
CA GLN A 93 -10.86 0.24 4.52
C GLN A 93 -11.76 -0.64 5.38
N VAL A 94 -12.14 -1.80 4.87
CA VAL A 94 -12.96 -2.76 5.60
C VAL A 94 -12.06 -3.67 6.45
N SER A 95 -12.51 -3.99 7.66
CA SER A 95 -11.79 -4.91 8.57
C SER A 95 -11.72 -6.33 8.00
N LEU A 96 -10.77 -7.13 8.50
CA LEU A 96 -10.56 -8.49 8.03
C LEU A 96 -11.79 -9.39 8.17
N ASP A 97 -12.62 -9.16 9.18
CA ASP A 97 -13.89 -9.88 9.41
C ASP A 97 -15.09 -9.26 8.67
N GLY A 98 -14.89 -8.13 7.97
CA GLY A 98 -15.94 -7.44 7.23
C GLY A 98 -16.92 -6.62 8.07
N SER A 99 -16.69 -6.48 9.40
CA SER A 99 -17.66 -5.89 10.34
C SER A 99 -17.43 -4.40 10.62
N ARG A 100 -16.24 -3.86 10.35
CA ARG A 100 -15.85 -2.49 10.68
C ARG A 100 -15.23 -1.77 9.48
N ILE A 101 -15.23 -0.45 9.54
CA ILE A 101 -14.66 0.44 8.53
C ILE A 101 -13.67 1.37 9.23
N LEU A 102 -12.42 1.31 8.79
CA LEU A 102 -11.36 2.26 9.11
C LEU A 102 -11.34 3.34 8.04
N PHE A 103 -11.16 4.61 8.39
CA PHE A 103 -11.20 5.69 7.42
C PHE A 103 -10.44 6.94 7.88
N SER A 104 -10.10 7.83 6.95
CA SER A 104 -9.57 9.16 7.24
C SER A 104 -10.73 10.14 7.39
N GLY A 105 -10.74 10.94 8.46
CA GLY A 105 -11.80 11.90 8.72
C GLY A 105 -11.31 13.21 9.32
N GLN A 106 -11.88 14.32 8.85
CA GLN A 106 -11.72 15.66 9.37
C GLN A 106 -13.05 16.09 9.99
N ARG A 107 -13.09 16.34 11.31
CA ARG A 107 -14.34 16.62 12.03
C ARG A 107 -14.87 18.01 11.74
N THR A 108 -14.01 19.01 11.85
CA THR A 108 -14.36 20.39 11.60
C THR A 108 -13.39 21.02 10.58
N LYS A 109 -13.75 22.16 10.06
CA LYS A 109 -12.87 22.90 9.13
C LYS A 109 -11.59 23.31 9.84
N GLY A 110 -10.45 22.91 9.26
CA GLY A 110 -9.12 23.26 9.78
C GLY A 110 -8.53 22.22 10.73
N ASP A 111 -9.29 21.22 11.15
CA ASP A 111 -8.72 20.09 11.89
C ASP A 111 -7.73 19.32 10.99
N ALA A 112 -6.75 18.65 11.61
CA ALA A 112 -5.96 17.65 10.91
C ALA A 112 -6.82 16.42 10.58
N TRP A 113 -6.53 15.78 9.47
CA TRP A 113 -7.09 14.47 9.15
C TRP A 113 -6.62 13.45 10.18
N GLN A 114 -7.56 12.68 10.72
CA GLN A 114 -7.26 11.61 11.68
C GLN A 114 -7.85 10.30 11.20
N VAL A 115 -7.30 9.19 11.69
CA VAL A 115 -7.86 7.86 11.45
C VAL A 115 -8.99 7.61 12.45
N TRP A 116 -10.12 7.16 11.92
CA TRP A 116 -11.34 6.82 12.65
C TRP A 116 -11.76 5.40 12.31
N GLU A 117 -12.50 4.78 13.22
CA GLU A 117 -13.12 3.48 13.01
C GLU A 117 -14.60 3.53 13.40
N MET A 118 -15.43 2.76 12.68
CA MET A 118 -16.85 2.56 13.01
C MET A 118 -17.31 1.16 12.55
N ALA A 119 -18.45 0.70 13.02
CA ALA A 119 -19.10 -0.48 12.47
C ALA A 119 -19.65 -0.19 11.05
N VAL A 120 -19.90 -1.22 10.25
CA VAL A 120 -20.42 -1.08 8.86
C VAL A 120 -21.81 -0.45 8.77
N ASP A 121 -22.53 -0.35 9.89
CA ASP A 121 -23.80 0.37 9.97
C ASP A 121 -23.65 1.84 10.37
N GLY A 122 -22.41 2.29 10.65
CA GLY A 122 -22.10 3.65 11.10
C GLY A 122 -22.07 3.83 12.62
N SER A 123 -22.42 2.81 13.40
CA SER A 123 -22.38 2.86 14.86
C SER A 123 -20.97 2.69 15.43
N GLY A 124 -20.78 2.97 16.70
CA GLY A 124 -19.52 2.74 17.43
C GLY A 124 -18.34 3.55 16.87
N LEU A 125 -18.58 4.78 16.42
CA LEU A 125 -17.56 5.68 15.91
C LEU A 125 -16.51 6.00 16.97
N CYS A 126 -15.24 5.74 16.66
CA CYS A 126 -14.10 5.98 17.54
C CYS A 126 -12.94 6.63 16.76
N GLN A 127 -12.28 7.61 17.36
CA GLN A 127 -11.04 8.18 16.83
C GLN A 127 -9.86 7.31 17.27
N ILE A 128 -9.02 6.90 16.31
CA ILE A 128 -7.85 6.05 16.55
C ILE A 128 -6.59 6.88 16.71
N THR A 129 -6.33 7.84 15.80
CA THR A 129 -5.12 8.65 15.86
C THR A 129 -5.38 10.05 16.43
N HIS A 130 -4.36 10.61 17.10
CA HIS A 130 -4.34 11.96 17.65
C HIS A 130 -3.05 12.67 17.26
N CYS A 131 -2.72 12.62 15.95
CA CYS A 131 -1.49 13.16 15.40
C CYS A 131 -1.53 14.70 15.33
N ALA A 132 -0.35 15.33 15.45
CA ALA A 132 -0.21 16.77 15.20
C ALA A 132 -0.32 17.12 13.70
N GLY A 133 -0.15 16.15 12.81
CA GLY A 133 -0.31 16.27 11.35
C GLY A 133 -1.47 15.46 10.82
N ASP A 134 -1.57 15.36 9.49
CA ASP A 134 -2.63 14.63 8.82
C ASP A 134 -2.31 13.12 8.76
N CYS A 135 -3.23 12.27 9.20
CA CYS A 135 -3.17 10.81 9.13
C CYS A 135 -4.18 10.32 8.09
N LEU A 136 -3.69 9.73 6.98
CA LEU A 136 -4.45 9.40 5.78
C LEU A 136 -4.20 7.97 5.31
N GLU A 137 -5.07 7.45 4.45
CA GLU A 137 -4.93 6.15 3.79
C GLU A 137 -4.67 4.98 4.76
N PRO A 138 -5.48 4.85 5.85
CA PRO A 138 -5.25 3.82 6.84
C PRO A 138 -5.55 2.43 6.28
N LYS A 139 -4.79 1.42 6.76
CA LYS A 139 -5.03 0.00 6.49
C LYS A 139 -4.89 -0.80 7.78
N TYR A 140 -5.72 -1.85 7.93
CA TYR A 140 -5.56 -2.81 9.01
C TYR A 140 -4.30 -3.66 8.80
N LEU A 141 -3.58 -3.89 9.87
CA LEU A 141 -2.50 -4.87 9.97
C LEU A 141 -2.91 -6.00 10.93
N PRO A 142 -2.29 -7.19 10.83
CA PRO A 142 -2.39 -8.20 11.87
C PRO A 142 -1.96 -7.67 13.26
N GLN A 143 -2.27 -8.43 14.32
CA GLN A 143 -1.83 -8.12 15.69
C GLN A 143 -2.40 -6.80 16.26
N ASN A 144 -3.61 -6.43 15.86
CA ASN A 144 -4.30 -5.24 16.36
C ASN A 144 -3.52 -3.93 16.08
N GLN A 145 -2.96 -3.83 14.88
CA GLN A 145 -2.20 -2.68 14.41
C GLN A 145 -2.84 -2.06 13.18
N ILE A 146 -2.45 -0.84 12.88
CA ILE A 146 -2.77 -0.12 11.64
C ILE A 146 -1.50 0.46 11.03
N VAL A 147 -1.53 0.63 9.71
CA VAL A 147 -0.56 1.41 8.96
C VAL A 147 -1.28 2.57 8.28
N TYR A 148 -0.66 3.74 8.25
CA TYR A 148 -1.23 4.94 7.65
C TYR A 148 -0.15 5.87 7.10
N THR A 149 -0.57 6.76 6.21
CA THR A 149 0.26 7.84 5.68
C THR A 149 0.17 9.03 6.64
N PHE A 150 1.28 9.43 7.24
CA PHE A 150 1.41 10.63 8.05
C PHE A 150 1.98 11.77 7.22
N VAL A 151 1.31 12.92 7.20
CA VAL A 151 1.76 14.13 6.52
C VAL A 151 2.10 15.18 7.55
N SER A 152 3.38 15.55 7.61
CA SER A 152 3.89 16.59 8.53
C SER A 152 4.24 17.87 7.81
N GLY A 153 4.34 18.94 8.57
CA GLY A 153 4.82 20.26 8.12
C GLY A 153 3.76 21.11 7.43
N ASN A 154 4.11 22.38 7.28
CA ASN A 154 3.30 23.40 6.64
C ASN A 154 4.00 23.94 5.39
N GLY A 155 3.23 24.27 4.35
CA GLY A 155 3.76 24.87 3.13
C GLY A 155 4.72 23.98 2.35
N SER A 156 5.85 24.52 1.90
CA SER A 156 6.84 23.84 1.04
C SER A 156 7.64 22.72 1.74
N LEU A 157 7.57 22.62 3.07
CA LEU A 157 8.25 21.59 3.86
C LEU A 157 7.35 20.37 4.15
N ARG A 158 6.17 20.30 3.53
CA ARG A 158 5.30 19.13 3.67
C ARG A 158 5.95 17.89 3.10
N GLY A 159 6.10 16.87 3.96
CA GLY A 159 6.53 15.53 3.58
C GLY A 159 5.55 14.49 4.07
N SER A 160 5.49 13.35 3.42
CA SER A 160 4.71 12.20 3.90
C SER A 160 5.60 11.00 4.17
N ALA A 161 5.32 10.32 5.29
CA ALA A 161 5.97 9.10 5.73
C ALA A 161 4.91 8.07 6.11
N VAL A 162 5.29 6.81 6.09
CA VAL A 162 4.41 5.71 6.53
C VAL A 162 4.66 5.45 8.01
N TYR A 163 3.59 5.39 8.77
CA TYR A 163 3.57 5.10 10.20
C TYR A 163 2.80 3.83 10.50
N VAL A 164 3.21 3.14 11.54
CA VAL A 164 2.48 2.03 12.16
C VAL A 164 2.13 2.45 13.58
N SER A 165 0.94 2.06 14.04
CA SER A 165 0.54 2.19 15.44
C SER A 165 -0.35 1.00 15.86
N ARG A 166 -0.64 0.90 17.14
CA ARG A 166 -1.71 0.04 17.64
C ARG A 166 -3.08 0.63 17.29
N MET A 167 -4.13 -0.21 17.35
CA MET A 167 -5.52 0.21 17.10
C MET A 167 -6.05 1.22 18.15
N ASP A 168 -5.37 1.38 19.28
CA ASP A 168 -5.68 2.40 20.29
C ASP A 168 -4.89 3.72 20.07
N GLY A 169 -4.14 3.81 18.96
CA GLY A 169 -3.31 4.96 18.62
C GLY A 169 -1.97 5.04 19.33
N THR A 170 -1.68 4.10 20.24
CA THR A 170 -0.39 4.03 20.95
C THR A 170 0.70 3.44 20.07
N ASP A 171 1.96 3.58 20.48
CA ASP A 171 3.14 3.05 19.79
C ASP A 171 3.27 3.51 18.33
N ALA A 172 2.86 4.76 18.05
CA ALA A 172 2.94 5.34 16.73
C ALA A 172 4.38 5.69 16.36
N HIS A 173 4.92 5.08 15.30
CA HIS A 173 6.29 5.29 14.86
C HIS A 173 6.43 5.19 13.33
N PRO A 174 7.42 5.90 12.73
CA PRO A 174 7.68 5.81 11.30
C PRO A 174 8.32 4.49 10.93
N ILE A 175 8.00 4.00 9.72
CA ILE A 175 8.62 2.83 9.10
C ILE A 175 9.28 3.14 7.76
N THR A 176 9.31 4.43 7.35
CA THR A 176 10.00 4.93 6.15
C THR A 176 10.92 6.08 6.52
N PHE A 177 12.15 6.10 5.97
CA PHE A 177 13.24 6.97 6.39
C PHE A 177 13.96 7.61 5.19
N GLY A 178 13.24 8.04 4.18
CA GLY A 178 13.82 8.65 2.98
C GLY A 178 13.24 10.05 2.70
N PRO A 179 13.87 10.81 1.80
CA PRO A 179 13.38 12.13 1.39
C PRO A 179 12.15 12.07 0.50
N GLY A 180 11.63 10.88 0.17
CA GLY A 180 10.46 10.68 -0.66
C GLY A 180 9.16 11.00 0.08
N ASN A 181 8.11 11.30 -0.70
CA ASN A 181 6.74 11.37 -0.21
C ASN A 181 6.12 9.98 -0.33
N PHE A 182 6.10 9.26 0.77
CA PHE A 182 5.55 7.90 0.86
C PHE A 182 4.06 7.93 1.12
N GLN A 183 3.33 7.01 0.48
CA GLN A 183 1.89 6.81 0.69
C GLN A 183 1.60 5.31 0.79
N VAL A 184 0.70 4.96 1.70
CA VAL A 184 0.21 3.58 1.83
C VAL A 184 -0.73 3.26 0.68
N GLU A 185 -0.50 2.15 0.00
CA GLU A 185 -1.41 1.65 -1.01
C GLU A 185 -2.27 0.51 -0.45
N THR A 186 -1.65 -0.59 -0.05
CA THR A 186 -2.35 -1.74 0.53
C THR A 186 -1.42 -2.61 1.38
N VAL A 187 -2.01 -3.52 2.14
CA VAL A 187 -1.31 -4.61 2.83
C VAL A 187 -1.48 -5.87 2.01
N LEU A 188 -0.36 -6.47 1.60
CA LEU A 188 -0.33 -7.68 0.79
C LEU A 188 -0.61 -8.91 1.65
N ARG A 189 -1.12 -9.99 1.05
CA ARG A 189 -1.30 -11.29 1.74
C ARG A 189 -0.01 -11.85 2.31
N SER A 190 1.11 -11.53 1.69
CA SER A 190 2.44 -11.84 2.25
C SER A 190 2.73 -11.07 3.54
N GLY A 191 1.85 -10.19 4.03
CA GLY A 191 2.05 -9.34 5.18
C GLY A 191 2.97 -8.13 4.93
N ARG A 192 3.51 -7.99 3.72
CA ARG A 192 4.27 -6.78 3.34
C ARG A 192 3.33 -5.62 3.06
N ILE A 193 3.78 -4.42 3.33
CA ILE A 193 3.06 -3.19 3.00
C ILE A 193 3.51 -2.74 1.62
N LEU A 194 2.56 -2.50 0.72
CA LEU A 194 2.79 -1.86 -0.57
C LEU A 194 2.64 -0.36 -0.38
N VAL A 195 3.65 0.38 -0.78
CA VAL A 195 3.68 1.84 -0.71
C VAL A 195 4.03 2.44 -2.06
N SER A 196 3.54 3.62 -2.34
CA SER A 196 4.04 4.43 -3.43
C SER A 196 4.93 5.56 -2.90
N ALA A 197 5.97 5.89 -3.65
CA ALA A 197 6.82 7.02 -3.32
C ALA A 197 7.05 7.88 -4.54
N LYS A 198 6.92 9.21 -4.37
CA LYS A 198 7.31 10.19 -5.36
C LYS A 198 8.73 10.65 -5.01
N SER A 199 9.66 10.33 -5.90
CA SER A 199 11.06 10.76 -5.83
C SER A 199 11.84 10.35 -4.57
N LEU A 200 12.33 9.11 -4.58
CA LEU A 200 13.52 8.75 -3.80
C LEU A 200 14.81 9.22 -4.51
N LEU A 201 14.67 9.90 -5.65
CA LEU A 201 15.79 10.27 -6.51
C LEU A 201 16.51 11.51 -5.96
N VAL A 202 17.81 11.55 -6.20
CA VAL A 202 18.67 12.71 -5.90
C VAL A 202 18.17 13.92 -6.71
N PRO A 203 18.13 15.15 -6.11
CA PRO A 203 17.75 16.37 -6.83
C PRO A 203 18.52 16.53 -8.14
N GLY A 204 17.81 16.86 -9.23
CA GLY A 204 18.41 17.02 -10.57
C GLY A 204 18.25 15.81 -11.50
N SER A 205 17.83 14.64 -11.01
CA SER A 205 17.44 13.56 -11.90
C SER A 205 16.10 13.85 -12.59
N ALA A 206 16.05 13.70 -13.91
CA ALA A 206 15.03 14.26 -14.80
C ALA A 206 13.62 13.67 -14.69
N LYS A 207 13.31 12.75 -13.75
CA LYS A 207 12.04 12.03 -13.73
C LYS A 207 11.50 11.83 -12.32
N GLN A 208 10.59 12.68 -11.90
CA GLN A 208 9.80 12.48 -10.69
C GLN A 208 8.54 11.66 -11.02
N SER A 209 8.65 10.35 -11.12
CA SER A 209 7.50 9.44 -11.19
C SER A 209 7.21 8.82 -9.83
N ARG A 210 5.94 8.60 -9.53
CA ARG A 210 5.54 7.82 -8.36
C ARG A 210 5.67 6.33 -8.67
N THR A 211 6.47 5.63 -7.87
CA THR A 211 6.82 4.22 -8.06
C THR A 211 6.34 3.39 -6.86
N LEU A 212 6.10 2.10 -7.08
CA LEU A 212 5.62 1.17 -6.05
C LEU A 212 6.79 0.42 -5.41
N PHE A 213 6.79 0.39 -4.07
CA PHE A 213 7.74 -0.33 -3.23
C PHE A 213 7.01 -1.23 -2.25
N THR A 214 7.68 -2.25 -1.78
CA THR A 214 7.22 -3.08 -0.66
C THR A 214 8.19 -3.00 0.49
N LEU A 215 7.68 -3.06 1.72
CA LEU A 215 8.47 -3.17 2.94
C LEU A 215 7.73 -4.03 3.97
N ARG A 216 8.43 -4.51 5.00
CA ARG A 216 7.81 -5.20 6.13
C ARG A 216 7.14 -4.21 7.07
N PRO A 217 6.19 -4.63 7.93
CA PRO A 217 5.55 -3.75 8.91
C PRO A 217 6.52 -3.06 9.88
N ASP A 218 7.70 -3.61 10.12
CA ASP A 218 8.76 -2.99 10.90
C ASP A 218 9.65 -2.02 10.10
N GLY A 219 9.34 -1.78 8.81
CA GLY A 219 10.07 -0.88 7.91
C GLY A 219 11.32 -1.48 7.28
N SER A 220 11.66 -2.73 7.59
CA SER A 220 12.81 -3.42 6.99
C SER A 220 12.48 -3.98 5.59
N GLY A 221 13.51 -4.40 4.88
CA GLY A 221 13.36 -5.09 3.60
C GLY A 221 12.70 -4.23 2.51
N LEU A 222 12.99 -2.93 2.45
CA LEU A 222 12.53 -2.07 1.35
C LEU A 222 12.95 -2.67 0.01
N ALA A 223 12.00 -2.88 -0.89
CA ALA A 223 12.25 -3.40 -2.23
C ALA A 223 11.37 -2.71 -3.25
N LEU A 224 11.94 -2.39 -4.40
CA LEU A 224 11.19 -1.89 -5.55
C LEU A 224 10.29 -3.01 -6.07
N LEU A 225 9.00 -2.73 -6.29
CA LEU A 225 8.07 -3.75 -6.79
C LEU A 225 8.45 -4.18 -8.21
N ARG A 226 8.69 -3.22 -9.10
CA ARG A 226 9.19 -3.42 -10.47
C ARG A 226 9.78 -2.11 -10.99
N ASP A 227 10.89 -2.20 -11.68
CA ASP A 227 11.51 -1.08 -12.38
C ASP A 227 11.32 -1.23 -13.90
N ASP A 228 10.11 -1.04 -14.36
CA ASP A 228 9.77 -0.87 -15.75
C ASP A 228 9.37 0.58 -16.05
N ALA A 229 9.82 1.49 -15.22
CA ALA A 229 9.46 2.90 -15.27
C ALA A 229 9.94 3.54 -16.57
N THR A 230 9.15 3.40 -17.61
CA THR A 230 9.19 4.36 -18.71
C THR A 230 8.74 5.71 -18.15
N ALA A 231 9.49 6.74 -18.49
CA ALA A 231 9.37 8.09 -18.00
C ALA A 231 7.94 8.60 -17.77
N ASN A 232 7.75 9.33 -16.68
CA ASN A 232 6.58 10.17 -16.38
C ASN A 232 5.25 9.43 -16.10
N LYS A 233 5.28 8.20 -15.61
CA LYS A 233 4.07 7.50 -15.19
C LYS A 233 4.00 7.42 -13.66
N ASN A 234 2.94 7.98 -13.09
CA ASN A 234 2.61 7.86 -11.67
C ASN A 234 1.74 6.64 -11.44
N ARG A 235 2.09 5.83 -10.44
CA ARG A 235 1.34 4.64 -10.02
C ARG A 235 0.75 4.88 -8.64
N SER A 236 -0.55 4.58 -8.49
CA SER A 236 -1.31 4.77 -7.26
C SER A 236 -2.53 3.87 -7.22
N GLY A 237 -3.24 3.83 -6.08
CA GLY A 237 -4.45 3.03 -5.91
C GLY A 237 -4.18 1.55 -6.13
N ALA A 238 -3.04 1.06 -5.66
CA ALA A 238 -2.63 -0.33 -5.88
C ALA A 238 -3.32 -1.27 -4.90
N ILE A 239 -3.83 -2.39 -5.44
CA ILE A 239 -4.46 -3.48 -4.69
C ILE A 239 -3.84 -4.82 -5.10
N GLU A 240 -3.96 -5.84 -4.24
CA GLU A 240 -3.62 -7.23 -4.55
C GLU A 240 -4.89 -8.01 -4.86
N LEU A 241 -4.98 -8.56 -6.07
CA LEU A 241 -6.09 -9.42 -6.49
C LEU A 241 -5.98 -10.81 -5.87
N ALA A 242 -7.07 -11.59 -5.94
CA ALA A 242 -7.14 -12.94 -5.38
C ALA A 242 -6.07 -13.91 -5.92
N ASP A 243 -5.54 -13.69 -7.11
CA ASP A 243 -4.47 -14.48 -7.72
C ASP A 243 -3.05 -13.98 -7.41
N GLY A 244 -2.90 -12.95 -6.55
CA GLY A 244 -1.62 -12.32 -6.23
C GLY A 244 -1.14 -11.29 -7.26
N THR A 245 -1.92 -11.00 -8.28
CA THR A 245 -1.64 -9.92 -9.24
C THR A 245 -1.81 -8.56 -8.55
N ILE A 246 -0.86 -7.66 -8.73
CA ILE A 246 -0.98 -6.27 -8.26
C ILE A 246 -1.60 -5.43 -9.36
N LEU A 247 -2.82 -4.96 -9.12
CA LEU A 247 -3.54 -4.00 -9.96
C LEU A 247 -3.28 -2.59 -9.44
N PHE A 248 -3.12 -1.61 -10.33
CA PHE A 248 -2.91 -0.21 -9.96
C PHE A 248 -3.38 0.74 -11.07
N LEU A 249 -3.51 2.00 -10.72
CA LEU A 249 -3.74 3.09 -11.66
C LEU A 249 -2.41 3.62 -12.16
N GLU A 250 -2.27 3.81 -13.47
CA GLU A 250 -1.12 4.41 -14.12
C GLU A 250 -1.55 5.68 -14.86
N ALA A 251 -1.01 6.82 -14.44
CA ALA A 251 -1.35 8.13 -15.00
C ALA A 251 -0.10 8.87 -15.48
N ALA A 252 -0.23 9.67 -16.54
CA ALA A 252 0.79 10.63 -16.94
C ALA A 252 0.61 11.90 -16.09
N GLY A 253 1.66 12.28 -15.33
CA GLY A 253 1.60 13.45 -14.44
C GLY A 253 0.62 13.27 -13.26
N ASP A 254 0.27 14.39 -12.62
CA ASP A 254 -0.65 14.44 -11.47
C ASP A 254 -2.10 14.58 -11.99
N SER A 255 -2.71 13.47 -12.41
CA SER A 255 -4.11 13.39 -12.86
C SER A 255 -4.97 12.71 -11.79
N ALA A 256 -6.20 13.15 -11.61
CA ALA A 256 -7.17 12.51 -10.70
C ALA A 256 -7.65 11.13 -11.21
N GLY A 257 -7.36 10.79 -12.46
CA GLY A 257 -7.69 9.50 -13.05
C GLY A 257 -6.54 8.95 -13.88
N GLY A 258 -6.42 7.63 -13.91
CA GLY A 258 -5.40 6.89 -14.65
C GLY A 258 -6.00 5.73 -15.46
N GLN A 259 -5.11 4.96 -16.08
CA GLN A 259 -5.46 3.71 -16.75
C GLN A 259 -5.24 2.54 -15.79
N LEU A 260 -6.07 1.52 -15.88
CA LEU A 260 -5.85 0.28 -15.15
C LEU A 260 -4.66 -0.47 -15.76
N ALA A 261 -3.72 -0.83 -14.92
CA ALA A 261 -2.56 -1.64 -15.25
C ALA A 261 -2.32 -2.67 -14.15
N TRP A 262 -1.62 -3.72 -14.47
CA TRP A 262 -1.27 -4.77 -13.51
C TRP A 262 0.15 -5.27 -13.68
N VAL A 263 0.70 -5.84 -12.63
CA VAL A 263 1.90 -6.67 -12.66
C VAL A 263 1.59 -8.03 -12.04
N ARG A 264 1.76 -9.09 -12.80
CA ARG A 264 1.58 -10.46 -12.32
C ARG A 264 2.83 -10.93 -11.58
N GLN A 265 2.65 -11.85 -10.67
CA GLN A 265 3.77 -12.47 -9.98
C GLN A 265 4.73 -13.09 -11.00
N GLY A 266 6.04 -12.85 -10.84
CA GLY A 266 7.07 -13.30 -11.79
C GLY A 266 7.21 -12.50 -13.08
N ALA A 267 6.30 -11.60 -13.40
CA ALA A 267 6.43 -10.74 -14.58
C ALA A 267 7.52 -9.66 -14.38
N LEU A 268 8.31 -9.40 -15.42
CA LEU A 268 9.35 -8.37 -15.42
C LEU A 268 8.79 -6.97 -15.67
N ARG A 269 7.61 -6.86 -16.29
CA ARG A 269 6.98 -5.58 -16.66
C ARG A 269 5.51 -5.55 -16.34
N ALA A 270 5.00 -4.36 -16.05
CA ALA A 270 3.58 -4.12 -15.96
C ALA A 270 2.92 -4.14 -17.35
N SER A 271 1.64 -4.50 -17.37
CA SER A 271 0.82 -4.50 -18.59
C SER A 271 -0.40 -3.61 -18.39
N SER A 272 -0.71 -2.76 -19.36
CA SER A 272 -1.93 -1.96 -19.36
C SER A 272 -3.15 -2.84 -19.65
N ILE A 273 -4.22 -2.62 -18.88
CA ILE A 273 -5.51 -3.30 -19.05
C ILE A 273 -6.44 -2.44 -19.91
N THR A 274 -6.48 -1.14 -19.63
CA THR A 274 -7.34 -0.17 -20.30
C THR A 274 -6.52 0.82 -21.15
N LYS A 275 -7.22 1.55 -22.01
CA LYS A 275 -6.62 2.55 -22.91
C LYS A 275 -7.40 3.89 -22.79
N PRO A 276 -6.74 5.03 -23.03
CA PRO A 276 -7.44 6.32 -23.14
C PRO A 276 -8.58 6.25 -24.18
N PRO A 277 -9.64 7.09 -24.05
CA PRO A 277 -9.71 8.29 -23.20
C PRO A 277 -10.29 8.08 -21.80
N SER A 278 -10.83 6.91 -21.46
CA SER A 278 -11.49 6.70 -20.17
C SER A 278 -10.48 6.69 -19.01
N GLY A 279 -10.71 7.55 -18.01
CA GLY A 279 -9.94 7.58 -16.76
C GLY A 279 -10.64 6.81 -15.65
N TYR A 280 -9.86 6.23 -14.73
CA TYR A 280 -10.32 5.53 -13.53
C TYR A 280 -9.68 6.18 -12.30
N ALA A 281 -10.48 6.46 -11.27
CA ALA A 281 -10.00 7.08 -10.03
C ALA A 281 -9.72 6.07 -8.92
N SER A 282 -10.36 4.90 -8.96
CA SER A 282 -10.13 3.79 -8.05
C SER A 282 -10.60 2.48 -8.66
N ALA A 283 -10.08 1.38 -8.15
CA ALA A 283 -10.52 0.03 -8.45
C ALA A 283 -10.35 -0.84 -7.21
N GLU A 284 -11.30 -1.78 -6.96
CA GLU A 284 -11.22 -2.76 -5.88
C GLU A 284 -11.84 -4.07 -6.37
N GLN A 285 -11.36 -5.20 -5.84
CA GLN A 285 -11.91 -6.51 -6.20
C GLN A 285 -13.29 -6.69 -5.57
N LEU A 286 -14.32 -6.90 -6.39
CA LEU A 286 -15.69 -7.10 -5.96
C LEU A 286 -15.99 -8.58 -5.74
N GLN A 287 -15.68 -9.40 -6.73
CA GLN A 287 -15.81 -10.86 -6.74
C GLN A 287 -14.89 -11.42 -7.82
N ASP A 288 -14.30 -12.59 -7.61
CA ASP A 288 -13.49 -13.35 -8.58
C ASP A 288 -12.72 -12.46 -9.59
N THR A 289 -13.21 -12.39 -10.84
CA THR A 289 -12.65 -11.58 -11.92
C THR A 289 -13.36 -10.22 -12.10
N THR A 290 -14.28 -9.87 -11.22
CA THR A 290 -15.04 -8.62 -11.29
C THR A 290 -14.50 -7.59 -10.30
N LEU A 291 -14.22 -6.39 -10.80
CA LEU A 291 -13.87 -5.23 -9.97
C LEU A 291 -15.08 -4.31 -9.82
N VAL A 292 -15.10 -3.53 -8.74
CA VAL A 292 -15.78 -2.23 -8.70
C VAL A 292 -14.77 -1.15 -9.07
N VAL A 293 -15.12 -0.29 -10.02
CA VAL A 293 -14.24 0.78 -10.50
C VAL A 293 -14.96 2.13 -10.45
N ALA A 294 -14.23 3.17 -10.07
CA ALA A 294 -14.68 4.54 -10.26
C ALA A 294 -14.20 5.02 -11.62
N ARG A 295 -15.11 5.14 -12.58
CA ARG A 295 -14.83 5.53 -13.97
C ARG A 295 -15.32 6.94 -14.26
N GLU A 296 -14.50 7.71 -14.98
CA GLU A 296 -14.84 9.06 -15.44
C GLU A 296 -16.05 9.03 -16.37
N ASN A 297 -17.04 9.87 -16.05
CA ASN A 297 -18.20 10.09 -16.90
C ASN A 297 -17.90 11.22 -17.88
N SER A 298 -17.38 10.87 -19.05
CA SER A 298 -16.96 11.84 -20.07
C SER A 298 -18.10 12.54 -20.82
N ALA A 299 -19.34 12.10 -20.65
CA ALA A 299 -20.42 12.45 -21.56
C ALA A 299 -21.29 13.65 -21.18
N ARG A 300 -21.24 14.17 -19.92
CA ARG A 300 -22.31 15.07 -19.45
C ARG A 300 -21.93 16.28 -18.60
N SER A 301 -20.67 16.50 -18.23
CA SER A 301 -20.32 17.61 -17.33
C SER A 301 -19.07 18.37 -17.77
N LYS A 302 -19.06 19.70 -17.56
CA LYS A 302 -17.86 20.54 -17.61
C LYS A 302 -16.85 20.16 -16.52
N HIS A 303 -17.25 19.36 -15.53
CA HIS A 303 -16.43 18.85 -14.46
C HIS A 303 -16.26 17.35 -14.62
N ARG A 304 -15.05 16.84 -14.36
CA ARG A 304 -14.75 15.41 -14.36
C ARG A 304 -15.40 14.78 -13.13
N ASN A 305 -16.49 14.05 -13.31
CA ASN A 305 -17.15 13.26 -12.28
C ASN A 305 -16.87 11.78 -12.52
N PHE A 306 -16.80 11.02 -11.44
CA PHE A 306 -16.60 9.58 -11.46
C PHE A 306 -17.86 8.88 -10.93
N ASP A 307 -18.26 7.82 -11.65
CA ASP A 307 -19.37 6.95 -11.27
C ASP A 307 -18.87 5.54 -11.00
N LEU A 308 -19.61 4.77 -10.22
CA LEU A 308 -19.22 3.38 -9.89
C LEU A 308 -19.79 2.40 -10.93
N TYR A 309 -18.91 1.58 -11.48
CA TYR A 309 -19.23 0.51 -12.42
C TYR A 309 -18.62 -0.81 -11.98
N THR A 310 -19.19 -1.90 -12.46
CA THR A 310 -18.47 -3.17 -12.52
C THR A 310 -17.47 -3.17 -13.67
N PHE A 311 -16.39 -3.94 -13.54
CA PHE A 311 -15.40 -4.13 -14.59
C PHE A 311 -14.97 -5.60 -14.63
N ASP A 312 -15.12 -6.24 -15.76
CA ASP A 312 -14.72 -7.64 -16.00
C ASP A 312 -13.24 -7.69 -16.41
N LEU A 313 -12.38 -8.25 -15.55
CA LEU A 313 -10.95 -8.39 -15.79
C LEU A 313 -10.63 -9.37 -16.93
N ALA A 314 -11.43 -10.41 -17.11
CA ALA A 314 -11.21 -11.41 -18.14
C ALA A 314 -11.52 -10.85 -19.53
N ARG A 315 -12.63 -10.10 -19.64
CA ARG A 315 -13.05 -9.43 -20.88
C ARG A 315 -12.41 -8.06 -21.07
N LYS A 316 -11.79 -7.50 -20.02
CA LYS A 316 -11.23 -6.14 -19.98
C LYS A 316 -12.27 -5.08 -20.37
N SER A 317 -13.47 -5.20 -19.90
CA SER A 317 -14.60 -4.35 -20.27
C SER A 317 -15.37 -3.85 -19.06
N VAL A 318 -15.89 -2.62 -19.18
CA VAL A 318 -16.82 -2.03 -18.22
C VAL A 318 -18.17 -2.73 -18.34
N GLY A 319 -18.73 -3.12 -17.21
CA GLY A 319 -20.05 -3.73 -17.08
C GLY A 319 -21.10 -2.74 -16.59
N ASP A 320 -21.88 -3.17 -15.60
CA ASP A 320 -23.07 -2.45 -15.12
C ASP A 320 -22.73 -1.19 -14.31
N LEU A 321 -23.55 -0.17 -14.44
CA LEU A 321 -23.55 1.01 -13.58
C LEU A 321 -24.11 0.64 -12.21
N LEU A 322 -23.28 0.76 -11.16
CA LEU A 322 -23.67 0.48 -9.78
C LEU A 322 -24.26 1.71 -9.08
N TYR A 323 -23.65 2.88 -9.31
CA TYR A 323 -24.11 4.12 -8.70
C TYR A 323 -23.66 5.34 -9.53
N HIS A 324 -24.57 6.30 -9.64
CA HIS A 324 -24.39 7.59 -10.30
C HIS A 324 -24.95 8.73 -9.46
N ASN A 325 -24.20 9.82 -9.36
CA ASN A 325 -24.69 11.07 -8.82
C ASN A 325 -24.28 12.24 -9.74
N ALA A 326 -25.25 12.95 -10.27
CA ALA A 326 -25.01 14.03 -11.24
C ALA A 326 -24.23 15.23 -10.66
N ARG A 327 -24.15 15.36 -9.32
CA ARG A 327 -23.57 16.53 -8.61
C ARG A 327 -22.25 16.22 -7.92
N SER A 328 -21.86 14.96 -7.82
CA SER A 328 -20.68 14.52 -7.08
C SER A 328 -19.99 13.37 -7.77
N SER A 329 -18.74 13.15 -7.42
CA SER A 329 -17.95 11.97 -7.81
C SER A 329 -18.09 10.87 -6.78
N SER A 330 -18.16 9.62 -7.24
CA SER A 330 -18.18 8.42 -6.41
C SER A 330 -16.90 7.63 -6.66
N VAL A 331 -16.07 7.50 -5.62
CA VAL A 331 -14.73 6.90 -5.72
C VAL A 331 -14.40 6.03 -4.50
N GLN A 332 -13.28 5.33 -4.54
CA GLN A 332 -12.75 4.51 -3.44
C GLN A 332 -13.80 3.52 -2.89
N ALA A 333 -14.50 2.84 -3.80
CA ALA A 333 -15.48 1.83 -3.44
C ALA A 333 -14.80 0.56 -2.94
N VAL A 334 -15.20 0.09 -1.74
CA VAL A 334 -14.68 -1.12 -1.09
C VAL A 334 -15.85 -2.03 -0.72
N PRO A 335 -15.86 -3.31 -1.13
CA PRO A 335 -16.88 -4.28 -0.74
C PRO A 335 -16.86 -4.55 0.77
N LEU A 336 -18.03 -4.64 1.38
CA LEU A 336 -18.20 -4.99 2.80
C LEU A 336 -18.22 -6.53 2.95
N VAL A 337 -17.04 -7.13 2.77
CA VAL A 337 -16.84 -8.58 2.86
C VAL A 337 -15.59 -8.90 3.70
N PRO A 338 -15.54 -10.07 4.36
CA PRO A 338 -14.32 -10.53 5.01
C PRO A 338 -13.17 -10.70 4.02
N HIS A 339 -11.96 -10.42 4.48
CA HIS A 339 -10.73 -10.58 3.74
C HIS A 339 -9.82 -11.63 4.37
N ALA A 340 -8.96 -12.25 3.56
CA ALA A 340 -7.95 -13.17 4.08
C ALA A 340 -6.98 -12.44 5.02
N LEU A 341 -6.65 -13.07 6.14
CA LEU A 341 -5.65 -12.56 7.07
C LEU A 341 -4.27 -12.54 6.39
N PRO A 342 -3.58 -11.40 6.33
CA PRO A 342 -2.20 -11.34 5.85
C PRO A 342 -1.25 -12.16 6.73
N GLN A 343 -0.14 -12.59 6.16
CA GLN A 343 0.90 -13.24 6.95
C GLN A 343 1.44 -12.30 8.02
N ILE A 344 1.75 -12.86 9.19
CA ILE A 344 2.34 -12.11 10.31
C ILE A 344 3.86 -12.14 10.14
N TYR A 345 4.47 -10.96 10.12
CA TYR A 345 5.91 -10.81 10.24
C TYR A 345 6.31 -10.54 11.69
N TRP A 346 7.17 -11.41 12.21
CA TRP A 346 7.85 -11.14 13.47
C TRP A 346 9.07 -10.29 13.17
N SER A 347 9.18 -9.14 13.81
CA SER A 347 10.35 -8.29 13.65
C SER A 347 11.60 -8.98 14.21
N ILE A 348 12.68 -8.96 13.43
CA ILE A 348 14.00 -9.42 13.83
C ILE A 348 14.94 -8.25 14.17
N LEU A 349 14.38 -7.03 14.22
CA LEU A 349 15.14 -5.83 14.51
C LEU A 349 15.63 -5.81 15.96
N HIS A 350 16.75 -5.15 16.17
CA HIS A 350 17.34 -4.93 17.49
C HIS A 350 17.09 -3.46 17.90
N PRO A 351 16.07 -3.16 18.70
CA PRO A 351 15.65 -1.76 18.97
C PRO A 351 16.76 -0.87 19.56
N THR A 352 17.73 -1.46 20.25
CA THR A 352 18.87 -0.73 20.85
C THR A 352 20.04 -0.51 19.88
N ALA A 353 20.05 -1.19 18.72
CA ALA A 353 21.09 -0.98 17.71
C ALA A 353 20.92 0.38 17.05
N GLN A 354 22.01 1.10 16.83
CA GLN A 354 22.02 2.39 16.12
C GLN A 354 22.43 2.23 14.66
N THR A 355 22.76 1.01 14.25
CA THR A 355 23.28 0.70 12.92
C THR A 355 22.59 -0.56 12.36
N GLY A 356 22.60 -0.67 11.04
CA GLY A 356 22.35 -1.89 10.30
C GLY A 356 23.55 -2.24 9.42
N ARG A 357 23.45 -3.34 8.68
CA ARG A 357 24.53 -3.85 7.83
C ARG A 357 24.06 -4.02 6.39
N ILE A 358 24.97 -3.74 5.45
CA ILE A 358 24.73 -3.94 4.02
C ILE A 358 25.83 -4.80 3.44
N LEU A 359 25.44 -5.95 2.87
CA LEU A 359 26.27 -6.81 2.06
C LEU A 359 25.87 -6.65 0.59
N CYS A 360 26.76 -6.13 -0.25
CA CYS A 360 26.61 -6.16 -1.70
C CYS A 360 27.41 -7.33 -2.27
N LEU A 361 26.80 -8.11 -3.16
CA LEU A 361 27.45 -9.29 -3.74
C LEU A 361 28.39 -8.93 -4.90
N ASP A 362 27.98 -7.98 -5.77
CA ASP A 362 28.80 -7.52 -6.90
C ASP A 362 28.41 -6.09 -7.30
N SER A 363 29.14 -5.10 -6.79
CA SER A 363 28.89 -3.68 -7.06
C SER A 363 29.13 -3.26 -8.53
N TYR A 364 29.73 -4.11 -9.35
CA TYR A 364 29.86 -3.87 -10.79
C TYR A 364 28.53 -4.03 -11.54
N ILE A 365 27.57 -4.77 -11.01
CA ILE A 365 26.27 -4.96 -11.63
C ILE A 365 25.46 -3.67 -11.49
N SER A 366 25.04 -3.09 -12.62
CA SER A 366 24.15 -1.93 -12.67
C SER A 366 23.36 -1.89 -13.96
N GLN A 367 22.01 -1.74 -13.89
CA GLN A 367 21.17 -1.52 -15.05
C GLN A 367 21.27 -0.09 -15.63
N ASP A 368 21.97 0.82 -14.96
CA ASP A 368 22.17 2.20 -15.42
C ASP A 368 23.21 2.30 -16.56
N VAL A 369 23.95 1.22 -16.79
CA VAL A 369 25.00 1.19 -17.81
C VAL A 369 24.70 0.18 -18.90
N ALA A 370 25.15 0.49 -20.12
CA ALA A 370 25.03 -0.44 -21.24
C ALA A 370 25.79 -1.74 -20.94
N GLY A 371 25.15 -2.89 -21.18
CA GLY A 371 25.71 -4.19 -20.87
C GLY A 371 25.56 -4.64 -19.42
N GLY A 372 24.94 -3.82 -18.56
CA GLY A 372 24.58 -4.20 -17.18
C GLY A 372 25.77 -4.33 -16.22
N ARG A 373 26.98 -3.92 -16.63
CA ARG A 373 28.19 -4.01 -15.82
C ARG A 373 29.10 -2.79 -15.97
N LEU A 374 29.53 -2.24 -14.84
CA LEU A 374 30.43 -1.09 -14.78
C LEU A 374 31.84 -1.48 -15.28
N ALA A 375 32.46 -0.57 -16.02
CA ALA A 375 33.85 -0.67 -16.43
C ALA A 375 34.80 -0.03 -15.40
N GLY A 376 36.07 -0.46 -15.40
CA GLY A 376 37.09 0.05 -14.50
C GLY A 376 37.16 -0.72 -13.17
N ARG A 377 38.20 -0.43 -12.35
CA ARG A 377 38.36 -1.06 -11.04
C ARG A 377 37.72 -0.18 -9.96
N ILE A 378 36.72 -0.71 -9.29
CA ILE A 378 36.17 -0.12 -8.07
C ILE A 378 37.09 -0.42 -6.92
N ALA A 379 37.53 0.60 -6.20
CA ALA A 379 38.41 0.47 -5.04
C ALA A 379 37.66 0.54 -3.70
N SER A 380 36.65 1.40 -3.64
CA SER A 380 35.82 1.58 -2.44
C SER A 380 34.41 2.00 -2.78
N VAL A 381 33.50 1.84 -1.82
CA VAL A 381 32.16 2.40 -1.80
C VAL A 381 32.09 3.48 -0.74
N ARG A 382 31.66 4.68 -1.14
CA ARG A 382 31.34 5.78 -0.24
C ARG A 382 29.88 5.76 0.13
N VAL A 383 29.57 5.86 1.41
CA VAL A 383 28.21 5.97 1.93
C VAL A 383 27.95 7.42 2.28
N LEU A 384 26.82 7.94 1.76
CA LEU A 384 26.31 9.27 2.07
C LEU A 384 24.98 9.19 2.80
N THR A 385 24.68 10.19 3.62
CA THR A 385 23.40 10.37 4.31
C THR A 385 22.90 11.81 4.13
N LEU A 386 21.66 12.07 4.56
CA LEU A 386 21.09 13.42 4.59
C LEU A 386 21.05 13.94 6.03
N GLU A 387 21.59 15.12 6.25
CA GLU A 387 21.45 15.85 7.51
C GLU A 387 20.14 16.64 7.53
N GLN A 388 19.44 16.55 8.65
CA GLN A 388 18.23 17.33 8.92
C GLN A 388 18.56 18.49 9.89
N PRO A 389 17.94 19.69 9.74
CA PRO A 389 17.07 20.13 8.66
C PRO A 389 17.87 20.53 7.39
N GLY A 390 17.21 20.47 6.22
CA GLY A 390 17.77 21.01 4.98
C GLY A 390 18.21 19.98 3.94
N ASN A 391 18.15 18.68 4.24
CA ASN A 391 18.51 17.59 3.31
C ASN A 391 19.91 17.77 2.68
N ARG A 392 20.89 18.22 3.46
CA ARG A 392 22.27 18.36 3.00
C ARG A 392 22.96 17.01 3.02
N GLU A 393 23.60 16.63 1.91
CA GLU A 393 24.38 15.39 1.84
C GLU A 393 25.63 15.48 2.72
N ARG A 394 25.90 14.40 3.44
CA ARG A 394 27.08 14.20 4.25
C ARG A 394 27.69 12.83 4.03
N ILE A 395 29.00 12.76 3.94
CA ILE A 395 29.76 11.51 3.86
C ILE A 395 29.71 10.83 5.23
N VAL A 396 29.28 9.57 5.27
CA VAL A 396 29.32 8.69 6.44
C VAL A 396 30.70 8.04 6.57
N GLY A 397 31.25 7.59 5.45
CA GLY A 397 32.55 6.96 5.34
C GLY A 397 32.70 6.15 4.07
N ASP A 398 33.88 5.56 3.88
CA ASP A 398 34.24 4.71 2.73
C ASP A 398 34.54 3.29 3.22
N ALA A 399 34.00 2.28 2.53
CA ALA A 399 34.32 0.86 2.76
C ALA A 399 35.05 0.27 1.54
N PRO A 400 36.02 -0.64 1.72
CA PRO A 400 36.70 -1.28 0.60
C PRO A 400 35.78 -2.17 -0.19
N VAL A 401 36.00 -2.22 -1.51
CA VAL A 401 35.34 -3.15 -2.44
C VAL A 401 36.35 -4.20 -2.86
N GLU A 402 35.96 -5.45 -2.72
CA GLU A 402 36.81 -6.60 -3.07
C GLU A 402 36.90 -6.81 -4.59
N SER A 403 37.82 -7.65 -5.02
CA SER A 403 38.05 -7.90 -6.46
C SER A 403 36.88 -8.56 -7.17
N ASP A 404 35.98 -9.22 -6.44
CA ASP A 404 34.72 -9.78 -6.96
C ASP A 404 33.56 -8.75 -6.98
N GLY A 405 33.84 -7.52 -6.55
CA GLY A 405 32.84 -6.45 -6.45
C GLY A 405 32.06 -6.46 -5.15
N SER A 406 32.29 -7.40 -4.24
CA SER A 406 31.59 -7.45 -2.98
C SER A 406 32.10 -6.41 -1.97
N PHE A 407 31.19 -5.90 -1.13
CA PHE A 407 31.54 -5.13 0.08
C PHE A 407 30.57 -5.44 1.20
N TYR A 408 31.04 -5.29 2.44
CA TYR A 408 30.21 -5.46 3.64
C TYR A 408 30.48 -4.34 4.63
N ALA A 409 29.49 -3.54 4.92
CA ALA A 409 29.62 -2.32 5.72
C ALA A 409 28.50 -2.18 6.76
N THR A 410 28.85 -1.64 7.93
CA THR A 410 27.90 -1.16 8.94
C THR A 410 27.58 0.29 8.64
N VAL A 411 26.29 0.63 8.58
CA VAL A 411 25.79 1.97 8.22
C VAL A 411 24.78 2.46 9.26
N PRO A 412 24.53 3.78 9.37
CA PRO A 412 23.51 4.31 10.26
C PRO A 412 22.14 3.71 9.96
N ALA A 413 21.41 3.30 11.01
CA ALA A 413 20.04 2.85 10.89
C ALA A 413 19.07 4.03 10.88
N ASP A 414 17.88 3.82 10.31
CA ASP A 414 16.76 4.76 10.29
C ASP A 414 17.12 6.13 9.70
N ALA A 415 18.05 6.13 8.77
CA ALA A 415 18.52 7.30 8.04
C ALA A 415 18.57 7.02 6.54
N PRO A 416 18.29 8.01 5.67
CA PRO A 416 18.46 7.86 4.25
C PRO A 416 19.95 7.71 3.92
N ILE A 417 20.28 6.68 3.15
CA ILE A 417 21.66 6.42 2.68
C ILE A 417 21.65 6.21 1.17
N ARG A 418 22.76 6.55 0.52
CA ARG A 418 23.07 6.23 -0.87
C ARG A 418 24.55 5.94 -1.05
N PHE A 419 24.91 5.35 -2.17
CA PHE A 419 26.25 4.88 -2.47
C PHE A 419 26.88 5.60 -3.66
N GLU A 420 28.20 5.84 -3.55
CA GLU A 420 29.08 6.21 -4.66
C GLU A 420 30.19 5.18 -4.76
N LEU A 421 30.42 4.63 -5.94
CA LEU A 421 31.51 3.70 -6.23
C LEU A 421 32.71 4.51 -6.68
N LEU A 422 33.84 4.33 -6.01
CA LEU A 422 35.05 5.12 -6.24
C LEU A 422 36.17 4.28 -6.88
N GLY A 423 36.88 4.89 -7.80
CA GLY A 423 38.11 4.38 -8.33
C GLY A 423 39.29 4.54 -7.36
N ALA A 424 40.46 4.00 -7.70
CA ALA A 424 41.64 4.05 -6.87
C ALA A 424 42.17 5.46 -6.59
N LYS A 425 41.83 6.45 -7.38
CA LYS A 425 42.17 7.87 -7.20
C LYS A 425 41.09 8.67 -6.47
N GLY A 426 40.02 8.00 -6.02
CA GLY A 426 38.89 8.65 -5.36
C GLY A 426 37.87 9.29 -6.34
N ASP A 427 38.04 9.07 -7.63
CA ASP A 427 37.10 9.48 -8.68
C ASP A 427 35.80 8.67 -8.62
N ILE A 428 34.67 9.33 -8.80
CA ILE A 428 33.36 8.68 -8.79
C ILE A 428 33.14 7.98 -10.11
N LEU A 429 33.15 6.64 -10.09
CA LEU A 429 32.89 5.79 -11.25
C LEU A 429 31.37 5.64 -11.48
N HIS A 430 30.60 5.57 -10.42
CA HIS A 430 29.14 5.45 -10.45
C HIS A 430 28.54 5.97 -9.15
N ALA A 431 27.33 6.55 -9.24
CA ALA A 431 26.58 7.02 -8.09
C ALA A 431 25.16 6.48 -8.13
N GLN A 432 24.70 5.91 -7.04
CA GLN A 432 23.30 5.51 -6.87
C GLN A 432 22.41 6.75 -6.92
N ARG A 433 21.33 6.69 -7.67
CA ARG A 433 20.41 7.82 -7.87
C ARG A 433 19.28 7.88 -6.87
N SER A 434 19.07 6.80 -6.09
CA SER A 434 17.98 6.69 -5.13
C SER A 434 18.49 6.56 -3.71
N TRP A 435 17.70 7.06 -2.76
CA TRP A 435 17.92 6.87 -1.34
C TRP A 435 17.26 5.56 -0.88
N ILE A 436 17.96 4.82 -0.03
CA ILE A 436 17.46 3.65 0.69
C ILE A 436 17.70 3.85 2.17
N TRP A 437 17.30 2.91 3.00
CA TRP A 437 17.65 2.84 4.44
C TRP A 437 17.80 1.39 4.88
N VAL A 438 18.37 1.22 6.03
CA VAL A 438 18.33 -0.01 6.83
C VAL A 438 17.75 0.30 8.19
N ARG A 439 17.13 -0.68 8.81
CA ARG A 439 16.60 -0.58 10.16
C ARG A 439 17.62 -1.03 11.20
N ASN A 440 17.34 -0.74 12.46
CA ASN A 440 18.14 -1.10 13.64
C ASN A 440 18.46 -2.60 13.66
N GLY A 441 19.73 -2.96 13.45
CA GLY A 441 20.21 -4.34 13.41
C GLY A 441 19.81 -5.12 12.15
N GLU A 442 19.21 -4.49 11.14
CA GLU A 442 18.88 -5.15 9.87
C GLU A 442 20.14 -5.56 9.13
N ASP A 443 20.16 -6.82 8.65
CA ASP A 443 21.10 -7.31 7.65
C ASP A 443 20.44 -7.24 6.28
N ARG A 444 20.94 -6.36 5.42
CA ARG A 444 20.41 -6.16 4.08
C ARG A 444 21.39 -6.65 3.02
N GLY A 445 20.93 -7.57 2.16
CA GLY A 445 21.65 -8.01 0.97
C GLY A 445 21.27 -7.21 -0.26
N CYS A 446 22.26 -6.82 -1.07
CA CYS A 446 22.11 -6.25 -2.40
C CYS A 446 22.84 -7.12 -3.42
N GLN A 447 22.25 -7.34 -4.60
CA GLN A 447 22.92 -8.11 -5.66
C GLN A 447 23.94 -7.24 -6.41
N GLY A 448 23.63 -5.96 -6.63
CA GLY A 448 24.45 -4.99 -7.33
C GLY A 448 24.19 -3.56 -6.86
N CYS A 449 24.82 -2.58 -7.51
CA CYS A 449 24.65 -1.16 -7.17
C CYS A 449 23.27 -0.61 -7.60
N HIS A 450 22.72 -1.10 -8.72
CA HIS A 450 21.36 -0.85 -9.16
C HIS A 450 20.83 -2.12 -9.82
N ASP A 451 20.15 -2.95 -9.02
CA ASP A 451 19.81 -4.32 -9.39
C ASP A 451 18.72 -4.38 -10.48
N SER A 452 18.98 -5.18 -11.48
CA SER A 452 17.91 -5.67 -12.36
C SER A 452 17.47 -7.06 -11.90
N PRO A 453 16.17 -7.35 -11.78
CA PRO A 453 15.70 -8.71 -11.48
C PRO A 453 16.13 -9.75 -12.53
N ALA A 454 16.58 -9.31 -13.71
CA ALA A 454 17.06 -10.17 -14.77
C ALA A 454 18.57 -10.50 -14.68
N LEU A 455 19.30 -9.82 -13.79
CA LEU A 455 20.73 -10.02 -13.60
C LEU A 455 20.96 -10.60 -12.21
N ALA A 456 21.67 -11.71 -12.14
CA ALA A 456 22.12 -12.31 -10.88
C ALA A 456 23.66 -12.31 -10.86
N PRO A 457 24.29 -12.03 -9.69
CA PRO A 457 25.73 -12.18 -9.54
C PRO A 457 26.12 -13.65 -9.70
N ALA A 458 27.42 -13.89 -9.97
CA ALA A 458 27.95 -15.24 -10.00
C ALA A 458 27.73 -15.94 -8.65
N ASN A 459 27.36 -17.21 -8.69
CA ASN A 459 27.15 -18.01 -7.47
C ASN A 459 28.51 -18.39 -6.85
N HIS A 460 29.03 -17.50 -6.00
CA HIS A 460 30.24 -17.73 -5.22
C HIS A 460 30.12 -17.12 -3.84
N PHE A 461 30.97 -17.52 -2.91
CA PHE A 461 31.03 -16.93 -1.58
C PHE A 461 31.71 -15.56 -1.66
N PRO A 462 31.04 -14.44 -1.24
CA PRO A 462 31.57 -13.09 -1.38
C PRO A 462 32.90 -12.91 -0.64
N LEU A 463 33.88 -12.31 -1.30
CA LEU A 463 35.22 -12.08 -0.69
C LEU A 463 35.14 -11.14 0.51
N ALA A 464 34.22 -10.19 0.51
CA ALA A 464 33.99 -9.29 1.63
C ALA A 464 33.65 -10.01 2.94
N LEU A 465 33.09 -11.22 2.92
CA LEU A 465 32.83 -12.03 4.11
C LEU A 465 34.05 -12.84 4.59
N ARG A 466 35.15 -12.84 3.84
CA ARG A 466 36.40 -13.53 4.21
C ARG A 466 37.34 -12.67 5.04
N ARG A 467 37.10 -11.36 5.09
CA ARG A 467 37.90 -10.42 5.89
C ARG A 467 37.51 -10.54 7.36
N PHE A 468 38.48 -10.37 8.27
CA PHE A 468 38.21 -10.37 9.73
C PHE A 468 37.80 -8.99 10.26
N ASP A 469 37.94 -7.92 9.48
CA ASP A 469 37.57 -6.56 9.81
C ASP A 469 36.21 -6.16 9.23
N THR A 470 35.38 -7.12 8.82
CA THR A 470 34.04 -6.90 8.30
C THR A 470 32.95 -7.28 9.31
N PRO A 471 31.79 -6.61 9.27
CA PRO A 471 31.46 -5.47 8.38
C PRO A 471 32.29 -4.23 8.72
N THR A 472 32.79 -3.51 7.70
CA THR A 472 33.51 -2.24 7.88
C THR A 472 32.62 -1.23 8.61
N PRO A 473 33.01 -0.73 9.80
CA PRO A 473 32.19 0.21 10.56
C PRO A 473 32.22 1.59 9.91
N LEU A 474 31.03 2.13 9.57
CA LEU A 474 30.87 3.47 9.06
C LEU A 474 29.94 4.25 9.99
N GLY A 475 30.21 5.53 10.20
CA GLY A 475 29.37 6.41 11.01
C GLY A 475 29.67 6.46 12.50
N SER A 476 30.82 5.93 12.96
CA SER A 476 31.32 6.12 14.34
C SER A 476 31.52 7.59 14.73
N VAL A 477 31.53 8.49 13.75
CA VAL A 477 31.62 9.95 13.96
C VAL A 477 30.31 10.55 14.46
N LEU A 478 29.18 9.85 14.36
CA LEU A 478 27.89 10.36 14.86
C LEU A 478 27.76 10.38 16.39
N HIS A 479 28.53 9.60 17.12
CA HIS A 479 28.52 9.59 18.59
C HIS A 479 29.31 10.74 19.22
N ALA A 480 30.40 11.14 18.62
CA ALA A 480 31.28 12.19 19.22
C ALA A 480 30.65 13.59 19.26
N GLN A 481 29.63 13.85 18.43
CA GLN A 481 28.95 15.17 18.42
C GLN A 481 27.75 15.26 19.37
N ARG A 482 27.21 14.14 19.85
CA ARG A 482 26.12 14.14 20.86
C ARG A 482 26.64 14.22 22.31
N GLU A 483 27.85 13.75 22.58
CA GLU A 483 28.47 13.81 23.92
C GLU A 483 29.09 15.19 24.25
N GLY A 484 29.25 16.07 23.27
CA GLY A 484 29.78 17.43 23.48
C GLY A 484 28.75 18.51 23.71
N GLN A 485 27.47 18.18 23.87
CA GLN A 485 26.34 19.13 24.12
C GLN A 485 25.57 18.81 25.41
N HIS A 486 26.29 18.41 26.46
CA HIS A 486 25.76 18.40 27.84
C HIS A 486 26.47 19.40 28.70
#